data_b97d51708fea9c48f799cdad8a8d9bf4
#
_entry.id   b97d51708fea9c48f799cdad8a8d9bf4
#
_cell.length_a   1.000
_cell.length_b   1.000
_cell.length_c   1.000
_cell.angle_alpha   90.00
_cell.angle_beta   90.00
_cell.angle_gamma   90.00
#
_symmetry.space_group_name_H-M   'P 1'
#
loop_
_entity.id
_entity.type
_entity.pdbx_description
1 polymer ?
#
loop_
_entity_poly.entity_id
_entity_poly.type
_entity_poly.pdbx_seq_one_letter_code
_entity_poly.pdbx_strand_id
1 'polypeptide(L)'
;MKSKYIFFAVSLVTALSVNAQETYENAKLAGEDLNGTARYVGMGGAMEALGADISTIGTNPAGLGLFRHSNISLSGGLVMQTNGKDFANGNKTNPSFDQIGGVYSTRTGQKSFLNFGFNYHKAKNFDYILNAT
;
A
#
# COMPACT_ATOMS: atom_id res chain seq x y z
N MET A 1 0.00 52.74 -18.54
CA MET A 1 0.28 52.31 -17.15
C MET A 1 -0.87 51.52 -16.50
N LYS A 2 -2.12 51.71 -16.86
CA LYS A 2 -3.31 51.04 -16.26
C LYS A 2 -3.41 49.54 -16.59
N SER A 3 -2.91 49.13 -17.76
CA SER A 3 -2.98 47.71 -18.20
C SER A 3 -2.20 46.75 -17.30
N LYS A 4 -1.06 47.16 -16.73
CA LYS A 4 -0.26 46.34 -15.84
C LYS A 4 -0.99 45.97 -14.55
N TYR A 5 -1.78 46.87 -14.01
CA TYR A 5 -2.56 46.63 -12.81
C TYR A 5 -3.76 45.70 -13.07
N ILE A 6 -4.32 45.77 -14.29
CA ILE A 6 -5.39 44.85 -14.68
C ILE A 6 -4.87 43.42 -14.78
N PHE A 7 -3.73 43.22 -15.41
CA PHE A 7 -3.11 41.87 -15.45
C PHE A 7 -2.76 41.33 -14.05
N PHE A 8 -2.25 42.19 -13.17
CA PHE A 8 -1.95 41.80 -11.79
C PHE A 8 -3.24 41.48 -11.01
N ALA A 9 -4.29 42.24 -11.15
CA ALA A 9 -5.57 42.00 -10.51
C ALA A 9 -6.23 40.71 -11.02
N VAL A 10 -6.20 40.43 -12.32
CA VAL A 10 -6.72 39.19 -12.92
C VAL A 10 -5.92 38.00 -12.45
N SER A 11 -4.59 38.09 -12.39
CA SER A 11 -3.71 37.01 -11.85
C SER A 11 -4.00 36.73 -10.38
N LEU A 12 -4.27 37.76 -9.58
CA LEU A 12 -4.59 37.58 -8.16
C LEU A 12 -5.95 36.89 -7.97
N VAL A 13 -6.95 37.26 -8.79
CA VAL A 13 -8.28 36.63 -8.72
C VAL A 13 -8.26 35.19 -9.16
N THR A 14 -7.49 34.84 -10.19
CA THR A 14 -7.33 33.44 -10.62
C THR A 14 -6.58 32.57 -9.58
N ALA A 15 -5.61 33.16 -8.86
CA ALA A 15 -4.90 32.47 -7.80
C ALA A 15 -5.80 32.11 -6.59
N LEU A 16 -6.85 32.91 -6.34
CA LEU A 16 -7.82 32.62 -5.25
C LEU A 16 -8.82 31.52 -5.60
N SER A 17 -8.91 31.14 -6.87
CA SER A 17 -9.83 30.10 -7.33
C SER A 17 -9.21 28.69 -7.30
N VAL A 18 -7.97 28.54 -6.89
CA VAL A 18 -7.34 27.23 -6.67
C VAL A 18 -7.86 26.70 -5.34
N ASN A 19 -9.04 26.09 -5.39
CA ASN A 19 -9.50 25.27 -4.29
C ASN A 19 -8.58 24.05 -4.25
N ALA A 20 -7.79 23.93 -3.21
CA ALA A 20 -7.13 22.68 -2.84
C ALA A 20 -8.25 21.72 -2.34
N GLN A 21 -9.16 21.39 -3.25
CA GLN A 21 -10.21 20.42 -3.03
C GLN A 21 -9.55 19.08 -2.95
N GLU A 22 -9.89 18.17 -2.20
CA GLU A 22 -9.45 16.79 -2.24
C GLU A 22 -8.31 16.44 -1.28
N THR A 23 -8.21 17.18 -0.17
CA THR A 23 -7.28 16.77 0.89
C THR A 23 -7.58 15.34 1.36
N TYR A 24 -8.85 14.95 1.41
CA TYR A 24 -9.27 13.60 1.81
C TYR A 24 -9.00 12.56 0.73
N GLU A 25 -9.26 12.86 -0.53
CA GLU A 25 -8.98 11.95 -1.64
C GLU A 25 -7.47 11.78 -1.83
N ASN A 26 -6.73 12.88 -1.80
CA ASN A 26 -5.28 12.84 -1.89
C ASN A 26 -4.64 12.11 -0.70
N ALA A 27 -5.10 12.31 0.52
CA ALA A 27 -4.64 11.58 1.68
C ALA A 27 -4.95 10.08 1.57
N LYS A 28 -6.11 9.74 1.03
CA LYS A 28 -6.49 8.35 0.79
C LYS A 28 -5.67 7.72 -0.33
N LEU A 29 -5.34 8.47 -1.39
CA LEU A 29 -4.48 8.00 -2.47
C LEU A 29 -3.02 7.87 -2.04
N ALA A 30 -2.55 8.72 -1.14
CA ALA A 30 -1.19 8.69 -0.62
C ALA A 30 -0.96 7.60 0.44
N GLY A 31 -2.02 7.10 1.10
CA GLY A 31 -1.92 6.01 2.06
C GLY A 31 -1.79 4.65 1.38
N GLU A 32 -1.17 3.71 2.05
CA GLU A 32 -1.16 2.29 1.67
C GLU A 32 -2.10 1.51 2.57
N ASP A 33 -2.75 0.49 2.02
CA ASP A 33 -3.52 -0.46 2.81
C ASP A 33 -2.57 -1.51 3.40
N LEU A 34 -2.83 -1.93 4.63
CA LEU A 34 -2.05 -2.98 5.27
C LEU A 34 -2.37 -4.33 4.62
N ASN A 35 -1.53 -4.73 3.69
CA ASN A 35 -1.64 -6.00 2.97
C ASN A 35 -0.35 -6.81 3.13
N GLY A 36 -0.49 -8.13 3.10
CA GLY A 36 0.67 -9.01 3.23
C GLY A 36 0.30 -10.39 3.73
N THR A 37 1.24 -11.06 4.38
CA THR A 37 0.97 -12.33 5.05
C THR A 37 -0.03 -12.13 6.19
N ALA A 38 -0.82 -13.16 6.51
CA ALA A 38 -1.75 -13.12 7.64
C ALA A 38 -1.05 -12.77 8.97
N ARG A 39 0.21 -13.19 9.12
CA ARG A 39 1.05 -12.84 10.27
C ARG A 39 1.37 -11.35 10.29
N TYR A 40 1.79 -10.77 9.17
CA TYR A 40 2.11 -9.35 9.04
C TYR A 40 0.89 -8.48 9.34
N VAL A 41 -0.25 -8.81 8.72
CA VAL A 41 -1.51 -8.10 8.93
C VAL A 41 -2.01 -8.26 10.36
N GLY A 42 -1.94 -9.48 10.92
CA GLY A 42 -2.35 -9.75 12.29
C GLY A 42 -1.52 -9.01 13.36
N MET A 43 -0.29 -8.62 13.03
CA MET A 43 0.56 -7.78 13.88
C MET A 43 0.45 -6.29 13.57
N GLY A 44 -0.53 -5.88 12.74
CA GLY A 44 -0.71 -4.49 12.38
C GLY A 44 0.46 -3.88 11.59
N GLY A 45 1.24 -4.72 10.87
CA GLY A 45 2.44 -4.29 10.16
C GLY A 45 3.69 -4.12 11.04
N ALA A 46 3.62 -4.33 12.35
CA ALA A 46 4.71 -4.11 13.29
C ALA A 46 5.79 -5.21 13.24
N MET A 47 6.19 -5.63 12.05
CA MET A 47 7.19 -6.70 11.84
C MET A 47 8.47 -6.23 11.16
N GLU A 48 8.59 -4.96 10.85
CA GLU A 48 9.73 -4.43 10.10
C GLU A 48 11.07 -4.67 10.79
N ALA A 49 11.10 -4.54 12.11
CA ALA A 49 12.28 -4.79 12.92
C ALA A 49 12.56 -6.29 13.14
N LEU A 50 11.52 -7.13 13.08
CA LEU A 50 11.67 -8.58 13.29
C LEU A 50 12.24 -9.29 12.06
N GLY A 51 11.92 -8.82 10.85
CA GLY A 51 12.31 -9.47 9.60
C GLY A 51 11.79 -10.90 9.47
N ALA A 52 12.36 -11.67 8.55
CA ALA A 52 12.00 -13.07 8.28
C ALA A 52 10.51 -13.27 7.93
N ASP A 53 9.88 -12.22 7.39
CA ASP A 53 8.57 -12.29 6.77
C ASP A 53 8.66 -11.69 5.37
N ILE A 54 8.02 -12.33 4.40
CA ILE A 54 8.10 -11.91 3.00
C ILE A 54 7.46 -10.53 2.79
N SER A 55 6.45 -10.17 3.59
CA SER A 55 5.79 -8.86 3.52
C SER A 55 6.72 -7.71 3.90
N THR A 56 7.71 -7.96 4.76
CA THR A 56 8.65 -6.91 5.20
C THR A 56 9.73 -6.58 4.18
N ILE A 57 9.87 -7.34 3.09
CA ILE A 57 10.92 -7.12 2.09
C ILE A 57 10.82 -5.73 1.46
N GLY A 58 9.60 -5.22 1.26
CA GLY A 58 9.38 -3.89 0.69
C GLY A 58 9.78 -2.73 1.60
N THR A 59 9.57 -2.88 2.90
CA THR A 59 9.82 -1.85 3.91
C THR A 59 11.21 -1.97 4.54
N ASN A 60 11.66 -3.20 4.78
CA ASN A 60 12.98 -3.49 5.35
C ASN A 60 13.66 -4.67 4.63
N PRO A 61 14.33 -4.43 3.49
CA PRO A 61 15.01 -5.48 2.73
C PRO A 61 16.09 -6.21 3.54
N ALA A 62 16.67 -5.58 4.57
CA ALA A 62 17.66 -6.23 5.45
C ALA A 62 17.09 -7.43 6.20
N GLY A 63 15.78 -7.48 6.43
CA GLY A 63 15.07 -8.61 7.00
C GLY A 63 15.19 -9.90 6.19
N LEU A 64 15.52 -9.79 4.90
CA LEU A 64 15.81 -10.93 4.03
C LEU A 64 17.02 -11.75 4.55
N GLY A 65 17.99 -11.10 5.19
CA GLY A 65 19.17 -11.76 5.77
C GLY A 65 18.86 -12.72 6.91
N LEU A 66 17.66 -12.67 7.48
CA LEU A 66 17.23 -13.54 8.58
C LEU A 66 16.66 -14.88 8.12
N PHE A 67 16.36 -15.04 6.84
CA PHE A 67 15.91 -16.33 6.33
C PHE A 67 17.04 -17.36 6.33
N ARG A 68 16.73 -18.53 6.85
CA ARG A 68 17.64 -19.70 6.92
C ARG A 68 17.16 -20.85 6.05
N HIS A 69 15.93 -20.76 5.56
CA HIS A 69 15.29 -21.73 4.69
C HIS A 69 14.56 -21.01 3.57
N SER A 70 14.47 -21.66 2.43
CA SER A 70 13.64 -21.17 1.34
C SER A 70 12.17 -21.17 1.76
N ASN A 71 11.43 -20.15 1.36
CA ASN A 71 10.04 -19.96 1.73
C ASN A 71 9.25 -19.41 0.55
N ILE A 72 8.01 -19.85 0.40
CA ILE A 72 7.04 -19.30 -0.55
C ILE A 72 5.81 -18.90 0.25
N SER A 73 5.28 -17.74 -0.03
CA SER A 73 4.08 -17.21 0.61
C SER A 73 3.07 -16.76 -0.43
N LEU A 74 1.82 -17.11 -0.19
CA LEU A 74 0.66 -16.65 -0.92
C LEU A 74 -0.38 -16.22 0.11
N SER A 75 -0.94 -15.01 -0.03
CA SER A 75 -2.00 -14.56 0.83
C SER A 75 -3.12 -13.88 0.05
N GLY A 76 -4.32 -14.01 0.58
CA GLY A 76 -5.51 -13.38 0.09
C GLY A 76 -6.47 -13.13 1.24
N GLY A 77 -7.39 -12.22 1.05
CA GLY A 77 -8.35 -11.80 2.04
C GLY A 77 -9.74 -11.61 1.45
N LEU A 78 -10.63 -11.18 2.32
CA LEU A 78 -11.98 -10.75 1.95
C LEU A 78 -12.16 -9.31 2.39
N VAL A 79 -12.50 -8.45 1.46
CA VAL A 79 -12.86 -7.06 1.75
C VAL A 79 -14.36 -6.99 1.93
N MET A 80 -14.79 -6.59 3.13
CA MET A 80 -16.19 -6.41 3.48
C MET A 80 -16.50 -4.94 3.71
N GLN A 81 -17.53 -4.44 3.05
CA GLN A 81 -17.99 -3.06 3.23
C GLN A 81 -19.29 -3.06 4.04
N THR A 82 -19.21 -2.63 5.31
CA THR A 82 -20.34 -2.72 6.26
C THR A 82 -21.29 -1.53 6.16
N ASN A 83 -20.77 -0.33 5.88
CA ASN A 83 -21.52 0.94 5.92
C ASN A 83 -21.45 1.73 4.61
N GLY A 84 -21.17 1.09 3.49
CA GLY A 84 -21.08 1.73 2.18
C GLY A 84 -22.12 1.21 1.19
N LYS A 85 -22.10 1.77 -0.02
CA LYS A 85 -22.83 1.21 -1.15
C LYS A 85 -22.28 -0.19 -1.47
N ASP A 86 -23.16 -1.05 -1.96
CA ASP A 86 -22.76 -2.36 -2.46
C ASP A 86 -21.76 -2.21 -3.62
N PHE A 87 -20.83 -3.15 -3.77
CA PHE A 87 -19.97 -3.23 -4.95
C PHE A 87 -20.82 -3.35 -6.22
N ALA A 88 -20.24 -3.07 -7.38
CA ALA A 88 -20.93 -3.04 -8.67
C ALA A 88 -21.80 -4.28 -8.96
N ASN A 89 -21.50 -5.41 -8.33
CA ASN A 89 -22.26 -6.65 -8.45
C ASN A 89 -23.36 -6.83 -7.37
N GLY A 90 -23.69 -5.78 -6.60
CA GLY A 90 -24.66 -5.86 -5.49
C GLY A 90 -24.17 -6.67 -4.29
N ASN A 91 -22.90 -6.97 -4.20
CA ASN A 91 -22.29 -7.75 -3.13
C ASN A 91 -21.46 -6.85 -2.21
N LYS A 92 -21.53 -7.09 -0.90
CA LYS A 92 -20.75 -6.37 0.13
C LYS A 92 -19.40 -6.99 0.42
N THR A 93 -19.08 -8.11 -0.22
CA THR A 93 -17.86 -8.89 0.02
C THR A 93 -17.15 -9.15 -1.28
N ASN A 94 -15.91 -8.75 -1.36
CA ASN A 94 -15.05 -8.99 -2.53
C ASN A 94 -13.80 -9.78 -2.11
N PRO A 95 -13.42 -10.84 -2.85
CA PRO A 95 -12.15 -11.51 -2.62
C PRO A 95 -11.01 -10.58 -3.02
N SER A 96 -9.97 -10.54 -2.22
CA SER A 96 -8.77 -9.76 -2.45
C SER A 96 -7.57 -10.67 -2.58
N PHE A 97 -6.77 -10.46 -3.60
CA PHE A 97 -5.42 -11.00 -3.66
C PHE A 97 -4.49 -10.00 -2.99
N ASP A 98 -3.81 -10.42 -1.95
CA ASP A 98 -3.03 -9.50 -1.12
C ASP A 98 -1.54 -9.57 -1.43
N GLN A 99 -0.99 -10.79 -1.56
CA GLN A 99 0.45 -10.95 -1.75
C GLN A 99 0.81 -12.30 -2.38
N ILE A 100 1.91 -12.29 -3.14
CA ILE A 100 2.70 -13.46 -3.50
C ILE A 100 4.17 -13.11 -3.39
N GLY A 101 4.96 -14.01 -2.83
CA GLY A 101 6.40 -13.80 -2.72
C GLY A 101 7.15 -15.08 -2.39
N GLY A 102 8.45 -15.01 -2.52
CA GLY A 102 9.32 -16.13 -2.24
C GLY A 102 10.70 -15.69 -1.84
N VAL A 103 11.34 -16.52 -1.04
CA VAL A 103 12.74 -16.40 -0.66
C VAL A 103 13.44 -17.72 -0.94
N TYR A 104 14.51 -17.63 -1.70
CA TYR A 104 15.46 -18.73 -1.88
C TYR A 104 16.66 -18.48 -0.98
N SER A 105 16.89 -19.39 -0.04
CA SER A 105 17.99 -19.33 0.94
C SER A 105 18.93 -20.51 0.73
N THR A 106 20.19 -20.22 0.49
CA THR A 106 21.23 -21.23 0.36
C THR A 106 22.38 -20.96 1.32
N ARG A 107 22.91 -22.01 1.92
CA ARG A 107 24.04 -21.92 2.83
C ARG A 107 25.34 -21.84 2.03
N THR A 108 26.11 -20.78 2.21
CA THR A 108 27.38 -20.56 1.52
C THR A 108 28.61 -20.81 2.41
N GLY A 109 28.41 -20.97 3.71
CA GLY A 109 29.48 -21.23 4.66
C GLY A 109 28.98 -21.80 5.97
N GLN A 110 29.85 -21.95 6.97
CA GLN A 110 29.45 -22.50 8.27
C GLN A 110 28.40 -21.65 8.99
N LYS A 111 28.44 -20.32 8.84
CA LYS A 111 27.52 -19.36 9.47
C LYS A 111 26.96 -18.32 8.48
N SER A 112 27.17 -18.51 7.18
CA SER A 112 26.74 -17.57 6.14
C SER A 112 25.68 -18.16 5.25
N PHE A 113 24.73 -17.33 4.88
CA PHE A 113 23.65 -17.65 3.97
C PHE A 113 23.56 -16.60 2.88
N LEU A 114 23.22 -17.03 1.68
CA LEU A 114 22.89 -16.17 0.56
C LEU A 114 21.39 -16.28 0.31
N ASN A 115 20.70 -15.15 0.39
CA ASN A 115 19.27 -15.09 0.28
C ASN A 115 18.87 -14.22 -0.93
N PHE A 116 18.02 -14.76 -1.78
CA PHE A 116 17.34 -14.04 -2.84
C PHE A 116 15.85 -14.04 -2.55
N GLY A 117 15.22 -12.89 -2.64
CA GLY A 117 13.80 -12.79 -2.38
C GLY A 117 13.11 -11.88 -3.38
N PHE A 118 11.85 -12.18 -3.64
CA PHE A 118 10.94 -11.28 -4.33
C PHE A 118 9.63 -11.22 -3.56
N ASN A 119 8.97 -10.07 -3.64
CA ASN A 119 7.65 -9.86 -3.06
C ASN A 119 6.84 -8.99 -4.01
N TYR A 120 5.64 -9.44 -4.30
CA TYR A 120 4.60 -8.67 -4.95
C TYR A 120 3.41 -8.58 -3.98
N HIS A 121 3.04 -7.39 -3.59
CA HIS A 121 1.90 -7.16 -2.73
C HIS A 121 1.02 -6.04 -3.28
N LYS A 122 -0.25 -6.09 -2.94
CA LYS A 122 -1.21 -5.08 -3.29
C LYS A 122 -1.05 -3.89 -2.34
N ALA A 123 -0.62 -2.76 -2.88
CA ALA A 123 -0.42 -1.55 -2.09
C ALA A 123 -1.75 -0.89 -1.70
N LYS A 124 -2.78 -1.01 -2.55
CA LYS A 124 -4.06 -0.36 -2.31
C LYS A 124 -5.23 -1.08 -2.95
N ASN A 125 -6.37 -1.00 -2.28
CA ASN A 125 -7.65 -1.43 -2.82
C ASN A 125 -8.46 -0.21 -3.28
N PHE A 126 -8.77 -0.15 -4.57
CA PHE A 126 -9.57 0.92 -5.18
C PHE A 126 -11.07 0.57 -5.28
N ASP A 127 -11.48 -0.59 -4.77
CA ASP A 127 -12.89 -1.03 -4.80
C ASP A 127 -13.78 -0.27 -3.80
N TYR A 128 -13.24 0.70 -3.07
CA TYR A 128 -14.02 1.56 -2.20
C TYR A 128 -14.80 2.58 -3.03
N ILE A 129 -16.11 2.44 -3.04
CA ILE A 129 -16.99 3.47 -3.59
C ILE A 129 -17.18 4.52 -2.49
N LEU A 130 -16.47 5.63 -2.61
CA LEU A 130 -16.75 6.82 -1.83
C LEU A 130 -18.00 7.49 -2.39
N ASN A 131 -19.07 7.50 -1.60
CA ASN A 131 -20.23 8.32 -1.90
C ASN A 131 -20.00 9.67 -1.21
N ALA A 132 -19.54 10.66 -1.95
CA ALA A 132 -19.64 12.06 -1.55
C ALA A 132 -21.06 12.52 -1.87
N THR A 133 -21.90 12.68 -0.87
CA THR A 133 -23.17 13.43 -0.93
C THR A 133 -22.91 14.83 -0.44
#